data_5ea8b256aca0bc89334f1c99e967443a
#
_entry.id   5ea8b256aca0bc89334f1c99e967443a
#
_cell.length_a   1.000
_cell.length_b   1.000
_cell.length_c   1.000
_cell.angle_alpha   90.00
_cell.angle_beta   90.00
_cell.angle_gamma   90.00
#
_symmetry.space_group_name_H-M   'P 1'
#
loop_
_entity.id
_entity.type
_entity.pdbx_description
1 polymer ?
#
loop_
_entity_poly.entity_id
_entity_poly.type
_entity_poly.pdbx_seq_one_letter_code
_entity_poly.pdbx_strand_id
1 'polypeptide(L)'
;ALSSAASDVYKRQHARYEYLAGLAVSVMILVIGIELLKESFLKVLHPTPVTLSALTIAVLVVSILVKLWMSSFNRSVGSRIKSETLMATAADARNDVVTTAAVLAATILAHLTGIDRIDGLMGVGVALFILWSGVGLVRDTISPLLGAAPDPELIDYIEKKALSYPGVLGIHDLMVHDYGPGSKLVSFHIELSADSDVMKSHDLIDSIERDFQVHDHLLVTIHFDPVVTDDPHINELRKFLKEQLVEIAPEADIHDLRIVPGPTHTNVIFDCAVPADWLAAKDHRANKIPAALRKAVSDRWPDHFCVIQLEPIYAKLK
;
A
#
# COMPACT_ATOMS: atom_id res chain seq x y z
N ALA A 1 -7.68 27.11 19.40
CA ALA A 1 -6.58 26.11 19.30
C ALA A 1 -7.02 24.71 19.72
N LEU A 2 -7.69 24.55 20.87
CA LEU A 2 -8.21 23.24 21.32
C LEU A 2 -9.33 22.70 20.40
N SER A 3 -10.18 23.58 19.87
CA SER A 3 -11.24 23.20 18.92
C SER A 3 -10.67 22.73 17.57
N SER A 4 -9.60 23.35 17.06
CA SER A 4 -8.96 22.92 15.83
C SER A 4 -8.22 21.58 15.98
N ALA A 5 -7.51 21.38 17.10
CA ALA A 5 -6.84 20.12 17.40
C ALA A 5 -7.84 18.95 17.55
N ALA A 6 -8.97 19.17 18.26
CA ALA A 6 -10.03 18.16 18.38
C ALA A 6 -10.67 17.82 17.01
N SER A 7 -10.89 18.84 16.16
CA SER A 7 -11.40 18.66 14.80
C SER A 7 -10.43 17.86 13.92
N ASP A 8 -9.13 18.11 14.03
CA ASP A 8 -8.12 17.39 13.25
C ASP A 8 -7.96 15.94 13.71
N VAL A 9 -7.98 15.67 15.01
CA VAL A 9 -7.97 14.30 15.54
C VAL A 9 -9.22 13.54 15.06
N TYR A 10 -10.40 14.16 15.13
CA TYR A 10 -11.64 13.53 14.67
C TYR A 10 -11.60 13.21 13.17
N LYS A 11 -11.15 14.13 12.32
CA LYS A 11 -11.02 13.91 10.87
C LYS A 11 -10.04 12.79 10.53
N ARG A 12 -8.89 12.73 11.22
CA ARG A 12 -7.88 11.70 11.02
C ARG A 12 -8.37 10.31 11.44
N GLN A 13 -9.12 10.20 12.56
CA GLN A 13 -9.64 8.91 13.03
C GLN A 13 -10.72 8.32 12.12
N HIS A 14 -11.45 9.15 11.38
CA HIS A 14 -12.58 8.73 10.54
C HIS A 14 -12.25 8.63 9.03
N ALA A 15 -10.99 8.86 8.63
CA ALA A 15 -10.61 8.80 7.21
C ALA A 15 -10.86 7.42 6.56
N ARG A 16 -10.80 6.34 7.33
CA ARG A 16 -11.11 4.97 6.88
C ARG A 16 -12.60 4.74 6.54
N TYR A 17 -13.51 5.64 6.92
CA TYR A 17 -14.91 5.55 6.50
C TYR A 17 -15.08 5.62 4.99
N GLU A 18 -14.17 6.26 4.27
CA GLU A 18 -14.20 6.30 2.81
C GLU A 18 -14.02 4.89 2.22
N TYR A 19 -13.08 4.12 2.73
CA TYR A 19 -12.90 2.71 2.33
C TYR A 19 -14.10 1.84 2.70
N LEU A 20 -14.68 2.03 3.89
CA LEU A 20 -15.89 1.31 4.31
C LEU A 20 -17.09 1.65 3.44
N ALA A 21 -17.25 2.93 3.08
CA ALA A 21 -18.31 3.35 2.17
C ALA A 21 -18.11 2.76 0.75
N GLY A 22 -16.86 2.76 0.26
CA GLY A 22 -16.50 2.11 -1.00
C GLY A 22 -16.79 0.60 -0.98
N LEU A 23 -16.47 -0.07 0.13
CA LEU A 23 -16.79 -1.49 0.33
C LEU A 23 -18.31 -1.74 0.31
N ALA A 24 -19.09 -0.92 0.99
CA ALA A 24 -20.55 -1.06 0.98
C ALA A 24 -21.12 -0.90 -0.43
N VAL A 25 -20.62 0.07 -1.21
CA VAL A 25 -21.03 0.26 -2.61
C VAL A 25 -20.61 -0.93 -3.47
N SER A 26 -19.40 -1.45 -3.32
CA SER A 26 -18.93 -2.60 -4.10
C SER A 26 -19.73 -3.89 -3.80
N VAL A 27 -20.13 -4.10 -2.54
CA VAL A 27 -21.03 -5.20 -2.16
C VAL A 27 -22.40 -5.04 -2.83
N MET A 28 -22.96 -3.83 -2.85
CA MET A 28 -24.23 -3.57 -3.56
C MET A 28 -24.12 -3.85 -5.06
N ILE A 29 -23.01 -3.47 -5.70
CA ILE A 29 -22.74 -3.77 -7.11
C ILE A 29 -22.71 -5.28 -7.35
N LEU A 30 -22.08 -6.06 -6.46
CA LEU A 30 -22.07 -7.52 -6.56
C LEU A 30 -23.47 -8.13 -6.43
N VAL A 31 -24.28 -7.64 -5.49
CA VAL A 31 -25.68 -8.10 -5.33
C VAL A 31 -26.48 -7.82 -6.60
N ILE A 32 -26.40 -6.60 -7.14
CA ILE A 32 -27.07 -6.23 -8.41
C ILE A 32 -26.55 -7.08 -9.56
N GLY A 33 -25.25 -7.34 -9.64
CA GLY A 33 -24.66 -8.20 -10.66
C GLY A 33 -25.15 -9.65 -10.60
N ILE A 34 -25.31 -10.20 -9.40
CA ILE A 34 -25.87 -11.55 -9.20
C ILE A 34 -27.35 -11.59 -9.61
N GLU A 35 -28.14 -10.61 -9.23
CA GLU A 35 -29.55 -10.53 -9.63
C GLU A 35 -29.68 -10.40 -11.15
N LEU A 36 -28.90 -9.53 -11.78
CA LEU A 36 -28.86 -9.37 -13.24
C LEU A 36 -28.46 -10.68 -13.94
N LEU A 37 -27.45 -11.39 -13.40
CA LEU A 37 -27.02 -12.67 -13.93
C LEU A 37 -28.15 -13.70 -13.88
N LYS A 38 -28.85 -13.79 -12.75
CA LYS A 38 -29.99 -14.69 -12.57
C LYS A 38 -31.10 -14.38 -13.54
N GLU A 39 -31.52 -13.11 -13.63
CA GLU A 39 -32.59 -12.69 -14.54
C GLU A 39 -32.23 -12.91 -16.01
N SER A 40 -30.99 -12.57 -16.39
CA SER A 40 -30.51 -12.76 -17.76
C SER A 40 -30.41 -14.23 -18.11
N PHE A 41 -29.98 -15.10 -17.20
CA PHE A 41 -29.94 -16.52 -17.38
C PHE A 41 -31.33 -17.13 -17.54
N LEU A 42 -32.30 -16.67 -16.75
CA LEU A 42 -33.72 -17.08 -16.90
C LEU A 42 -34.30 -16.66 -18.26
N LYS A 43 -33.95 -15.48 -18.77
CA LYS A 43 -34.32 -15.02 -20.10
C LYS A 43 -33.71 -15.86 -21.22
N VAL A 44 -32.54 -16.44 -21.04
CA VAL A 44 -31.94 -17.40 -22.00
C VAL A 44 -32.78 -18.68 -22.06
N LEU A 45 -33.22 -19.18 -20.88
CA LEU A 45 -34.03 -20.40 -20.77
C LEU A 45 -35.48 -20.18 -21.21
N HIS A 46 -36.08 -19.08 -20.81
CA HIS A 46 -37.45 -18.68 -21.06
C HIS A 46 -37.48 -17.29 -21.73
N PRO A 47 -37.22 -17.23 -23.04
CA PRO A 47 -37.19 -15.96 -23.76
C PRO A 47 -38.52 -15.20 -23.66
N THR A 48 -38.43 -13.94 -23.31
CA THR A 48 -39.58 -13.00 -23.34
C THR A 48 -39.44 -12.03 -24.48
N PRO A 49 -40.52 -11.70 -25.19
CA PRO A 49 -40.47 -10.76 -26.32
C PRO A 49 -39.87 -9.41 -25.88
N VAL A 50 -38.84 -8.96 -26.58
CA VAL A 50 -38.23 -7.66 -26.31
C VAL A 50 -39.03 -6.57 -27.01
N THR A 51 -39.75 -5.74 -26.24
CA THR A 51 -40.46 -4.58 -26.77
C THR A 51 -39.52 -3.38 -26.86
N LEU A 52 -39.21 -2.96 -28.07
CA LEU A 52 -38.37 -1.79 -28.31
C LEU A 52 -39.23 -0.54 -28.29
N SER A 53 -39.19 0.21 -27.20
CA SER A 53 -39.88 1.51 -27.10
C SER A 53 -38.91 2.64 -27.46
N ALA A 54 -39.37 3.62 -28.22
CA ALA A 54 -38.60 4.82 -28.51
C ALA A 54 -38.17 5.56 -27.21
N LEU A 55 -39.00 5.48 -26.18
CA LEU A 55 -38.68 6.05 -24.86
C LEU A 55 -37.48 5.31 -24.22
N THR A 56 -37.47 3.98 -24.27
CA THR A 56 -36.37 3.17 -23.74
C THR A 56 -35.05 3.51 -24.43
N ILE A 57 -35.04 3.59 -25.76
CA ILE A 57 -33.85 3.99 -26.54
C ILE A 57 -33.38 5.39 -26.12
N ALA A 58 -34.31 6.35 -26.06
CA ALA A 58 -33.98 7.73 -25.71
C ALA A 58 -33.36 7.81 -24.31
N VAL A 59 -33.89 7.10 -23.31
CA VAL A 59 -33.36 7.05 -21.95
C VAL A 59 -31.96 6.45 -21.92
N LEU A 60 -31.71 5.34 -22.61
CA LEU A 60 -30.39 4.69 -22.65
C LEU A 60 -29.35 5.58 -23.36
N VAL A 61 -29.72 6.23 -24.48
CA VAL A 61 -28.81 7.14 -25.19
C VAL A 61 -28.48 8.37 -24.35
N VAL A 62 -29.47 8.98 -23.69
CA VAL A 62 -29.23 10.11 -22.78
C VAL A 62 -28.34 9.68 -21.61
N SER A 63 -28.58 8.50 -21.03
CA SER A 63 -27.75 7.95 -19.97
C SER A 63 -26.30 7.80 -20.43
N ILE A 64 -26.05 7.23 -21.62
CA ILE A 64 -24.70 7.10 -22.20
C ILE A 64 -24.04 8.47 -22.35
N LEU A 65 -24.72 9.45 -22.90
CA LEU A 65 -24.18 10.80 -23.13
C LEU A 65 -23.81 11.50 -21.82
N VAL A 66 -24.69 11.41 -20.81
CA VAL A 66 -24.41 11.97 -19.46
C VAL A 66 -23.22 11.31 -18.83
N LYS A 67 -23.12 9.98 -18.88
CA LYS A 67 -21.98 9.24 -18.29
C LYS A 67 -20.68 9.48 -19.05
N LEU A 68 -20.69 9.63 -20.36
CA LEU A 68 -19.52 10.06 -21.14
C LEU A 68 -19.05 11.45 -20.74
N TRP A 69 -20.00 12.38 -20.57
CA TRP A 69 -19.68 13.72 -20.09
C TRP A 69 -19.08 13.68 -18.68
N MET A 70 -19.69 12.94 -17.76
CA MET A 70 -19.16 12.77 -16.39
C MET A 70 -17.76 12.16 -16.38
N SER A 71 -17.53 11.10 -17.17
CA SER A 71 -16.22 10.47 -17.30
C SER A 71 -15.16 11.45 -17.80
N SER A 72 -15.49 12.19 -18.87
CA SER A 72 -14.58 13.18 -19.45
C SER A 72 -14.29 14.33 -18.51
N PHE A 73 -15.30 14.85 -17.81
CA PHE A 73 -15.17 15.93 -16.83
C PHE A 73 -14.31 15.50 -15.65
N ASN A 74 -14.65 14.37 -15.01
CA ASN A 74 -13.91 13.87 -13.84
C ASN A 74 -12.45 13.55 -14.20
N ARG A 75 -12.19 12.98 -15.38
CA ARG A 75 -10.84 12.72 -15.86
C ARG A 75 -10.06 14.02 -16.07
N SER A 76 -10.66 15.04 -16.68
CA SER A 76 -10.02 16.33 -16.93
C SER A 76 -9.68 17.05 -15.63
N VAL A 77 -10.59 17.08 -14.68
CA VAL A 77 -10.35 17.71 -13.35
C VAL A 77 -9.40 16.86 -12.53
N GLY A 78 -9.61 15.55 -12.44
CA GLY A 78 -8.80 14.62 -11.67
C GLY A 78 -7.31 14.62 -12.08
N SER A 79 -7.04 14.66 -13.39
CA SER A 79 -5.66 14.76 -13.89
C SER A 79 -4.99 16.09 -13.56
N ARG A 80 -5.75 17.20 -13.50
CA ARG A 80 -5.20 18.53 -13.16
C ARG A 80 -4.86 18.67 -11.69
N ILE A 81 -5.71 18.15 -10.80
CA ILE A 81 -5.51 18.22 -9.34
C ILE A 81 -4.87 16.97 -8.76
N LYS A 82 -4.46 16.00 -9.60
CA LYS A 82 -3.87 14.72 -9.22
C LYS A 82 -4.73 13.94 -8.20
N SER A 83 -6.06 13.98 -8.37
CA SER A 83 -7.00 13.28 -7.49
C SER A 83 -7.28 11.88 -8.02
N GLU A 84 -6.85 10.86 -7.26
CA GLU A 84 -7.11 9.46 -7.57
C GLU A 84 -8.62 9.14 -7.51
N THR A 85 -9.35 9.73 -6.56
CA THR A 85 -10.80 9.56 -6.42
C THR A 85 -11.56 10.02 -7.67
N LEU A 86 -11.20 11.18 -8.23
CA LEU A 86 -11.83 11.65 -9.47
C LEU A 86 -11.44 10.79 -10.67
N MET A 87 -10.20 10.28 -10.71
CA MET A 87 -9.78 9.35 -11.77
C MET A 87 -10.52 8.02 -11.68
N ALA A 88 -10.71 7.48 -10.46
CA ALA A 88 -11.52 6.28 -10.23
C ALA A 88 -12.98 6.50 -10.65
N THR A 89 -13.60 7.61 -10.26
CA THR A 89 -14.98 7.98 -10.66
C THR A 89 -15.10 8.12 -12.18
N ALA A 90 -14.07 8.64 -12.85
CA ALA A 90 -14.04 8.73 -14.32
C ALA A 90 -13.98 7.35 -14.98
N ALA A 91 -13.20 6.42 -14.40
CA ALA A 91 -13.10 5.05 -14.89
C ALA A 91 -14.44 4.29 -14.70
N ASP A 92 -15.08 4.46 -13.55
CA ASP A 92 -16.37 3.87 -13.23
C ASP A 92 -17.47 4.36 -14.21
N ALA A 93 -17.57 5.68 -14.40
CA ALA A 93 -18.51 6.25 -15.38
C ALA A 93 -18.25 5.73 -16.81
N ARG A 94 -17.00 5.44 -17.20
CA ARG A 94 -16.66 4.83 -18.49
C ARG A 94 -17.12 3.38 -18.56
N ASN A 95 -16.95 2.59 -17.52
CA ASN A 95 -17.41 1.21 -17.44
C ASN A 95 -18.94 1.14 -17.56
N ASP A 96 -19.64 2.08 -16.94
CA ASP A 96 -21.08 2.23 -17.06
C ASP A 96 -21.54 2.56 -18.49
N VAL A 97 -20.76 3.36 -19.23
CA VAL A 97 -21.02 3.60 -20.66
C VAL A 97 -20.92 2.30 -21.45
N VAL A 98 -19.89 1.50 -21.22
CA VAL A 98 -19.68 0.23 -21.91
C VAL A 98 -20.83 -0.73 -21.64
N THR A 99 -21.26 -0.88 -20.38
CA THR A 99 -22.37 -1.76 -20.00
C THR A 99 -23.70 -1.28 -20.56
N THR A 100 -23.98 0.02 -20.48
CA THR A 100 -25.24 0.59 -21.03
C THR A 100 -25.27 0.49 -22.55
N ALA A 101 -24.15 0.71 -23.24
CA ALA A 101 -24.06 0.55 -24.69
C ALA A 101 -24.24 -0.92 -25.12
N ALA A 102 -23.68 -1.87 -24.34
CA ALA A 102 -23.88 -3.30 -24.59
C ALA A 102 -25.35 -3.70 -24.44
N VAL A 103 -26.05 -3.21 -23.42
CA VAL A 103 -27.50 -3.43 -23.24
C VAL A 103 -28.30 -2.84 -24.40
N LEU A 104 -28.00 -1.61 -24.81
CA LEU A 104 -28.66 -0.97 -25.94
C LEU A 104 -28.44 -1.76 -27.23
N ALA A 105 -27.21 -2.18 -27.52
CA ALA A 105 -26.86 -2.98 -28.67
C ALA A 105 -27.59 -4.35 -28.66
N ALA A 106 -27.65 -5.01 -27.50
CA ALA A 106 -28.37 -6.26 -27.31
C ALA A 106 -29.87 -6.13 -27.63
N THR A 107 -30.47 -5.09 -27.07
CA THR A 107 -31.90 -4.81 -27.27
C THR A 107 -32.22 -4.54 -28.74
N ILE A 108 -31.38 -3.75 -29.43
CA ILE A 108 -31.55 -3.47 -30.88
C ILE A 108 -31.36 -4.75 -31.70
N LEU A 109 -30.31 -5.54 -31.38
CA LEU A 109 -29.99 -6.76 -32.11
C LEU A 109 -31.08 -7.82 -31.94
N ALA A 110 -31.58 -8.02 -30.73
CA ALA A 110 -32.70 -8.93 -30.46
C ALA A 110 -33.95 -8.54 -31.24
N HIS A 111 -34.28 -7.25 -31.30
CA HIS A 111 -35.42 -6.74 -32.04
C HIS A 111 -35.26 -6.93 -33.56
N LEU A 112 -34.09 -6.65 -34.14
CA LEU A 112 -33.81 -6.77 -35.56
C LEU A 112 -33.76 -8.23 -36.03
N THR A 113 -33.25 -9.13 -35.22
CA THR A 113 -33.11 -10.55 -35.58
C THR A 113 -34.33 -11.39 -35.24
N GLY A 114 -35.23 -10.89 -34.37
CA GLY A 114 -36.34 -11.66 -33.83
C GLY A 114 -35.92 -12.82 -32.91
N ILE A 115 -34.67 -12.83 -32.46
CA ILE A 115 -34.13 -13.86 -31.59
C ILE A 115 -34.08 -13.32 -30.15
N ASP A 116 -35.13 -13.49 -29.38
CA ASP A 116 -35.26 -12.97 -28.02
C ASP A 116 -34.18 -13.48 -27.05
N ARG A 117 -33.52 -14.63 -27.34
CA ARG A 117 -32.44 -15.16 -26.55
C ARG A 117 -31.18 -14.29 -26.55
N ILE A 118 -30.97 -13.44 -27.56
CA ILE A 118 -29.83 -12.54 -27.68
C ILE A 118 -29.78 -11.58 -26.49
N ASP A 119 -30.93 -11.01 -26.09
CA ASP A 119 -31.01 -10.12 -24.93
C ASP A 119 -30.54 -10.82 -23.63
N GLY A 120 -31.02 -12.05 -23.42
CA GLY A 120 -30.58 -12.84 -22.27
C GLY A 120 -29.05 -13.16 -22.28
N LEU A 121 -28.49 -13.57 -23.44
CA LEU A 121 -27.06 -13.88 -23.56
C LEU A 121 -26.17 -12.65 -23.34
N MET A 122 -26.57 -11.52 -23.93
CA MET A 122 -25.83 -10.28 -23.72
C MET A 122 -25.94 -9.79 -22.27
N GLY A 123 -27.14 -9.95 -21.67
CA GLY A 123 -27.33 -9.66 -20.24
C GLY A 123 -26.43 -10.51 -19.34
N VAL A 124 -26.24 -11.80 -19.64
CA VAL A 124 -25.28 -12.66 -18.93
C VAL A 124 -23.85 -12.11 -19.08
N GLY A 125 -23.44 -11.72 -20.30
CA GLY A 125 -22.11 -11.14 -20.53
C GLY A 125 -21.89 -9.85 -19.73
N VAL A 126 -22.87 -8.95 -19.72
CA VAL A 126 -22.84 -7.71 -18.92
C VAL A 126 -22.80 -8.01 -17.43
N ALA A 127 -23.61 -8.95 -16.94
CA ALA A 127 -23.64 -9.33 -15.53
C ALA A 127 -22.27 -9.92 -15.07
N LEU A 128 -21.65 -10.77 -15.88
CA LEU A 128 -20.30 -11.29 -15.59
C LEU A 128 -19.25 -10.19 -15.56
N PHE A 129 -19.34 -9.20 -16.46
CA PHE A 129 -18.46 -8.04 -16.44
C PHE A 129 -18.63 -7.20 -15.17
N ILE A 130 -19.89 -6.94 -14.76
CA ILE A 130 -20.21 -6.21 -13.53
C ILE A 130 -19.65 -6.96 -12.30
N LEU A 131 -19.84 -8.28 -12.24
CA LEU A 131 -19.32 -9.09 -11.14
C LEU A 131 -17.80 -9.08 -11.08
N TRP A 132 -17.13 -9.20 -12.23
CA TRP A 132 -15.68 -9.13 -12.30
C TRP A 132 -15.14 -7.75 -11.85
N SER A 133 -15.76 -6.66 -12.31
CA SER A 133 -15.43 -5.30 -11.88
C SER A 133 -15.71 -5.09 -10.38
N GLY A 134 -16.85 -5.58 -9.88
CA GLY A 134 -17.24 -5.50 -8.48
C GLY A 134 -16.26 -6.23 -7.55
N VAL A 135 -15.78 -7.42 -7.94
CA VAL A 135 -14.74 -8.14 -7.18
C VAL A 135 -13.44 -7.33 -7.13
N GLY A 136 -13.04 -6.70 -8.25
CA GLY A 136 -11.90 -5.78 -8.28
C GLY A 136 -12.07 -4.64 -7.27
N LEU A 137 -13.21 -3.96 -7.30
CA LEU A 137 -13.51 -2.85 -6.39
C LEU A 137 -13.53 -3.27 -4.91
N VAL A 138 -14.07 -4.45 -4.59
CA VAL A 138 -13.98 -5.02 -3.22
C VAL A 138 -12.52 -5.21 -2.81
N ARG A 139 -11.69 -5.78 -3.69
CA ARG A 139 -10.28 -6.01 -3.41
C ARG A 139 -9.52 -4.70 -3.18
N ASP A 140 -9.76 -3.69 -4.02
CA ASP A 140 -9.10 -2.38 -3.94
C ASP A 140 -9.50 -1.62 -2.67
N THR A 141 -10.75 -1.77 -2.20
CA THR A 141 -11.23 -1.14 -0.96
C THR A 141 -10.82 -1.88 0.31
N ILE A 142 -10.70 -3.21 0.26
CA ILE A 142 -10.27 -4.02 1.42
C ILE A 142 -8.75 -3.95 1.62
N SER A 143 -7.96 -3.92 0.55
CA SER A 143 -6.49 -3.96 0.61
C SER A 143 -5.90 -2.89 1.54
N PRO A 144 -6.26 -1.60 1.45
CA PRO A 144 -5.79 -0.59 2.39
C PRO A 144 -6.25 -0.80 3.83
N LEU A 145 -7.43 -1.41 4.04
CA LEU A 145 -7.94 -1.71 5.39
C LEU A 145 -7.15 -2.83 6.08
N LEU A 146 -6.66 -3.79 5.30
CA LEU A 146 -5.85 -4.92 5.78
C LEU A 146 -4.36 -4.59 5.90
N GLY A 147 -3.91 -3.46 5.36
CA GLY A 147 -2.51 -3.07 5.33
C GLY A 147 -1.86 -3.38 3.98
N ALA A 148 -2.17 -2.58 2.97
CA ALA A 148 -1.48 -2.65 1.68
C ALA A 148 -0.01 -2.23 1.84
N ALA A 149 0.87 -2.86 1.06
CA ALA A 149 2.26 -2.42 0.97
C ALA A 149 2.31 -0.96 0.47
N PRO A 150 3.17 -0.12 1.04
CA PRO A 150 3.31 1.26 0.61
C PRO A 150 3.88 1.34 -0.82
N ASP A 151 3.61 2.47 -1.48
CA ASP A 151 4.15 2.76 -2.80
C ASP A 151 5.69 2.82 -2.75
N PRO A 152 6.40 2.05 -3.59
CA PRO A 152 7.86 2.09 -3.65
C PRO A 152 8.43 3.48 -3.94
N GLU A 153 7.74 4.32 -4.73
CA GLU A 153 8.18 5.70 -5.00
C GLU A 153 8.14 6.57 -3.73
N LEU A 154 7.14 6.35 -2.87
CA LEU A 154 7.03 7.04 -1.59
C LEU A 154 8.15 6.63 -0.63
N ILE A 155 8.49 5.34 -0.58
CA ILE A 155 9.59 4.82 0.23
C ILE A 155 10.91 5.43 -0.20
N ASP A 156 11.24 5.36 -1.50
CA ASP A 156 12.45 5.95 -2.07
C ASP A 156 12.55 7.47 -1.81
N TYR A 157 11.41 8.16 -1.85
CA TYR A 157 11.36 9.59 -1.56
C TYR A 157 11.67 9.90 -0.10
N ILE A 158 11.05 9.16 0.85
CA ILE A 158 11.27 9.35 2.29
C ILE A 158 12.74 9.07 2.63
N GLU A 159 13.28 7.96 2.14
CA GLU A 159 14.68 7.58 2.35
C GLU A 159 15.64 8.67 1.88
N LYS A 160 15.53 9.09 0.61
CA LYS A 160 16.41 10.12 0.03
C LYS A 160 16.30 11.45 0.76
N LYS A 161 15.07 11.84 1.12
CA LYS A 161 14.84 13.09 1.83
C LYS A 161 15.44 13.05 3.24
N ALA A 162 15.21 11.97 4.00
CA ALA A 162 15.76 11.81 5.35
C ALA A 162 17.30 11.78 5.34
N LEU A 163 17.91 11.05 4.42
CA LEU A 163 19.37 10.98 4.25
C LEU A 163 20.00 12.29 3.74
N SER A 164 19.20 13.21 3.21
CA SER A 164 19.73 14.52 2.76
C SER A 164 20.06 15.48 3.89
N TYR A 165 19.60 15.23 5.10
CA TYR A 165 19.86 16.10 6.25
C TYR A 165 21.27 15.87 6.81
N PRO A 166 22.04 16.95 7.04
CA PRO A 166 23.38 16.82 7.62
C PRO A 166 23.34 16.21 9.01
N GLY A 167 24.12 15.15 9.21
CA GLY A 167 24.21 14.43 10.48
C GLY A 167 23.43 13.13 10.52
N VAL A 168 22.51 12.88 9.58
CA VAL A 168 21.84 11.59 9.42
C VAL A 168 22.81 10.59 8.79
N LEU A 169 23.05 9.47 9.48
CA LEU A 169 23.97 8.41 9.08
C LEU A 169 23.26 7.28 8.34
N GLY A 170 22.02 6.99 8.74
CA GLY A 170 21.20 5.95 8.17
C GLY A 170 19.75 6.09 8.57
N ILE A 171 18.88 5.35 7.90
CA ILE A 171 17.49 5.13 8.30
C ILE A 171 17.13 3.65 8.16
N HIS A 172 16.25 3.17 9.05
CA HIS A 172 15.73 1.80 9.02
C HIS A 172 14.33 1.75 9.63
N ASP A 173 13.69 0.57 9.64
CA ASP A 173 12.36 0.31 10.19
C ASP A 173 11.27 1.25 9.68
N LEU A 174 11.33 1.58 8.39
CA LEU A 174 10.34 2.44 7.77
C LEU A 174 8.99 1.73 7.67
N MET A 175 8.00 2.25 8.39
CA MET A 175 6.61 1.81 8.36
C MET A 175 5.71 2.93 7.83
N VAL A 176 4.84 2.60 6.90
CA VAL A 176 3.82 3.52 6.37
C VAL A 176 2.44 2.94 6.61
N HIS A 177 1.62 3.67 7.35
CA HIS A 177 0.23 3.33 7.61
C HIS A 177 -0.69 4.26 6.81
N ASP A 178 -1.54 3.67 5.97
CA ASP A 178 -2.57 4.40 5.24
C ASP A 178 -3.89 4.37 6.01
N TYR A 179 -4.37 5.54 6.40
CA TYR A 179 -5.65 5.74 7.10
C TYR A 179 -6.72 6.35 6.17
N GLY A 180 -6.44 6.52 4.90
CA GLY A 180 -7.32 7.11 3.92
C GLY A 180 -6.68 8.24 3.14
N PRO A 181 -7.33 8.77 2.11
CA PRO A 181 -6.80 9.83 1.25
C PRO A 181 -6.28 11.02 2.06
N GLY A 182 -5.01 11.36 1.86
CA GLY A 182 -4.35 12.47 2.56
C GLY A 182 -4.08 12.23 4.05
N SER A 183 -4.18 10.98 4.55
CA SER A 183 -3.95 10.63 5.96
C SER A 183 -2.99 9.47 6.07
N LYS A 184 -1.73 9.68 5.72
CA LYS A 184 -0.65 8.72 5.91
C LYS A 184 0.13 9.03 7.18
N LEU A 185 0.37 8.00 8.00
CA LEU A 185 1.25 8.04 9.15
C LEU A 185 2.51 7.25 8.80
N VAL A 186 3.66 7.86 8.97
CA VAL A 186 4.96 7.28 8.70
C VAL A 186 5.75 7.23 9.99
N SER A 187 6.36 6.11 10.29
CA SER A 187 7.37 6.01 11.34
C SER A 187 8.62 5.35 10.79
N PHE A 188 9.77 5.84 11.23
CA PHE A 188 11.06 5.24 10.91
C PHE A 188 12.10 5.61 11.94
N HIS A 189 13.21 4.91 11.92
CA HIS A 189 14.35 5.17 12.76
C HIS A 189 15.40 5.97 12.00
N ILE A 190 16.06 6.89 12.70
CA ILE A 190 17.21 7.64 12.19
C ILE A 190 18.44 7.34 13.03
N GLU A 191 19.50 6.97 12.36
CA GLU A 191 20.82 6.81 12.97
C GLU A 191 21.57 8.16 13.00
N LEU A 192 21.94 8.62 14.19
CA LEU A 192 22.80 9.78 14.40
C LEU A 192 24.02 9.37 15.24
N SER A 193 25.08 10.18 15.22
CA SER A 193 26.27 9.90 16.06
C SER A 193 25.90 9.90 17.55
N ALA A 194 26.36 8.88 18.29
CA ALA A 194 26.19 8.79 19.74
C ALA A 194 26.88 9.95 20.51
N ASP A 195 27.86 10.60 19.89
CA ASP A 195 28.57 11.75 20.46
C ASP A 195 27.85 13.08 20.22
N SER A 196 26.72 13.06 19.50
CA SER A 196 25.92 14.25 19.25
C SER A 196 25.23 14.73 20.52
N ASP A 197 25.14 16.05 20.68
CA ASP A 197 24.35 16.65 21.76
C ASP A 197 22.87 16.28 21.60
N VAL A 198 22.27 15.74 22.66
CA VAL A 198 20.89 15.24 22.66
C VAL A 198 19.88 16.32 22.23
N MET A 199 20.10 17.59 22.64
CA MET A 199 19.20 18.69 22.29
C MET A 199 19.33 19.05 20.80
N LYS A 200 20.53 18.97 20.23
CA LYS A 200 20.75 19.18 18.80
C LYS A 200 20.16 18.04 17.97
N SER A 201 20.29 16.81 18.44
CA SER A 201 19.69 15.65 17.79
C SER A 201 18.16 15.75 17.77
N HIS A 202 17.57 16.16 18.89
CA HIS A 202 16.12 16.39 18.98
C HIS A 202 15.67 17.53 18.05
N ASP A 203 16.38 18.67 18.01
CA ASP A 203 16.05 19.80 17.13
C ASP A 203 16.13 19.40 15.64
N LEU A 204 17.13 18.61 15.28
CA LEU A 204 17.23 18.05 13.92
C LEU A 204 16.01 17.18 13.58
N ILE A 205 15.64 16.25 14.46
CA ILE A 205 14.50 15.35 14.27
C ILE A 205 13.20 16.15 14.15
N ASP A 206 12.93 17.08 15.07
CA ASP A 206 11.75 17.95 15.03
C ASP A 206 11.68 18.75 13.72
N SER A 207 12.83 19.22 13.23
CA SER A 207 12.90 19.92 11.95
C SER A 207 12.56 19.03 10.75
N ILE A 208 13.02 17.76 10.75
CA ILE A 208 12.70 16.76 9.71
C ILE A 208 11.21 16.41 9.76
N GLU A 209 10.67 16.09 10.93
CA GLU A 209 9.24 15.77 11.09
C GLU A 209 8.35 16.93 10.62
N ARG A 210 8.71 18.16 10.98
CA ARG A 210 7.99 19.37 10.56
C ARG A 210 8.08 19.60 9.06
N ASP A 211 9.23 19.35 8.44
CA ASP A 211 9.41 19.51 7.00
C ASP A 211 8.53 18.53 6.21
N PHE A 212 8.49 17.24 6.60
CA PHE A 212 7.58 16.27 6.02
C PHE A 212 6.10 16.68 6.21
N GLN A 213 5.76 17.22 7.39
CA GLN A 213 4.39 17.63 7.65
C GLN A 213 3.95 18.84 6.81
N VAL A 214 4.80 19.85 6.67
CA VAL A 214 4.47 21.12 6.00
C VAL A 214 4.53 20.98 4.48
N HIS A 215 5.54 20.33 3.95
CA HIS A 215 5.78 20.28 2.51
C HIS A 215 5.18 19.05 1.83
N ASP A 216 5.12 17.91 2.53
CA ASP A 216 4.67 16.63 1.95
C ASP A 216 3.30 16.19 2.50
N HIS A 217 2.78 16.89 3.51
CA HIS A 217 1.53 16.52 4.20
C HIS A 217 1.56 15.10 4.81
N LEU A 218 2.77 14.62 5.13
CA LEU A 218 2.99 13.34 5.82
C LEU A 218 3.13 13.59 7.32
N LEU A 219 2.38 12.82 8.12
CA LEU A 219 2.60 12.81 9.57
C LEU A 219 3.70 11.79 9.86
N VAL A 220 4.88 12.30 10.19
CA VAL A 220 6.06 11.47 10.47
C VAL A 220 6.34 11.45 11.96
N THR A 221 6.76 10.31 12.46
CA THR A 221 7.32 10.12 13.81
C THR A 221 8.64 9.39 13.68
N ILE A 222 9.70 9.98 14.22
CA ILE A 222 11.06 9.49 14.07
C ILE A 222 11.58 9.00 15.42
N HIS A 223 12.09 7.76 15.45
CA HIS A 223 12.88 7.26 16.55
C HIS A 223 14.36 7.55 16.32
N PHE A 224 15.05 7.96 17.38
CA PHE A 224 16.47 8.28 17.33
C PHE A 224 17.32 7.10 17.83
N ASP A 225 18.23 6.62 16.98
CA ASP A 225 19.19 5.57 17.31
C ASP A 225 20.62 6.13 17.34
N PRO A 226 21.25 6.16 18.53
CA PRO A 226 22.63 6.62 18.66
C PRO A 226 23.61 5.56 18.14
N VAL A 227 24.39 5.89 17.11
CA VAL A 227 25.40 5.01 16.52
C VAL A 227 26.79 5.45 16.95
N VAL A 228 27.57 4.53 17.51
CA VAL A 228 28.99 4.76 17.79
C VAL A 228 29.77 4.65 16.49
N THR A 229 30.39 5.77 16.07
CA THR A 229 31.14 5.87 14.82
C THR A 229 32.65 5.79 15.00
N ASP A 230 33.15 6.07 16.19
CA ASP A 230 34.59 6.23 16.47
C ASP A 230 35.25 4.98 17.00
N ASP A 231 34.54 3.88 17.23
CA ASP A 231 35.10 2.61 17.62
C ASP A 231 35.53 1.80 16.37
N PRO A 232 36.84 1.66 16.11
CA PRO A 232 37.36 0.90 14.99
C PRO A 232 36.88 -0.56 14.98
N HIS A 233 36.70 -1.16 16.18
CA HIS A 233 36.26 -2.54 16.31
C HIS A 233 34.78 -2.72 15.92
N ILE A 234 33.90 -1.82 16.34
CA ILE A 234 32.49 -1.82 15.93
C ILE A 234 32.39 -1.63 14.42
N ASN A 235 33.19 -0.73 13.86
CA ASN A 235 33.20 -0.47 12.42
C ASN A 235 33.70 -1.67 11.62
N GLU A 236 34.73 -2.35 12.08
CA GLU A 236 35.24 -3.59 11.48
C GLU A 236 34.18 -4.69 11.55
N LEU A 237 33.53 -4.85 12.70
CA LEU A 237 32.50 -5.85 12.92
C LEU A 237 31.25 -5.59 12.04
N ARG A 238 30.82 -4.32 11.96
CA ARG A 238 29.70 -3.92 11.10
C ARG A 238 29.99 -4.24 9.63
N LYS A 239 31.17 -3.89 9.15
CA LYS A 239 31.58 -4.19 7.79
C LYS A 239 31.60 -5.69 7.52
N PHE A 240 32.22 -6.46 8.41
CA PHE A 240 32.30 -7.91 8.31
C PHE A 240 30.90 -8.57 8.27
N LEU A 241 30.01 -8.17 9.19
CA LEU A 241 28.66 -8.72 9.25
C LEU A 241 27.86 -8.40 7.98
N LYS A 242 27.97 -7.20 7.45
CA LYS A 242 27.30 -6.83 6.18
C LYS A 242 27.86 -7.63 4.99
N GLU A 243 29.18 -7.85 4.92
CA GLU A 243 29.80 -8.69 3.89
C GLU A 243 29.29 -10.14 3.98
N GLN A 244 29.24 -10.72 5.19
CA GLN A 244 28.72 -12.07 5.38
C GLN A 244 27.23 -12.17 5.06
N LEU A 245 26.45 -11.13 5.41
CA LEU A 245 25.02 -11.13 5.13
C LEU A 245 24.71 -11.09 3.63
N VAL A 246 25.48 -10.33 2.86
CA VAL A 246 25.31 -10.27 1.38
C VAL A 246 25.50 -11.66 0.75
N GLU A 247 26.41 -12.49 1.29
CA GLU A 247 26.64 -13.85 0.78
C GLU A 247 25.51 -14.81 1.17
N ILE A 248 24.92 -14.64 2.37
CA ILE A 248 23.93 -15.56 2.94
C ILE A 248 22.51 -15.16 2.53
N ALA A 249 22.22 -13.87 2.55
CA ALA A 249 20.88 -13.30 2.41
C ALA A 249 20.95 -11.86 1.86
N PRO A 250 21.14 -11.65 0.55
CA PRO A 250 21.36 -10.33 -0.04
C PRO A 250 20.16 -9.36 0.07
N GLU A 251 18.98 -9.88 0.42
CA GLU A 251 17.77 -9.08 0.65
C GLU A 251 17.59 -8.64 2.12
N ALA A 252 18.44 -9.13 3.04
CA ALA A 252 18.41 -8.79 4.45
C ALA A 252 19.36 -7.63 4.75
N ASP A 253 19.13 -6.93 5.87
CA ASP A 253 20.02 -5.87 6.37
C ASP A 253 20.25 -6.02 7.87
N ILE A 254 21.27 -5.32 8.38
CA ILE A 254 21.66 -5.31 9.79
C ILE A 254 21.65 -3.88 10.30
N HIS A 255 20.98 -3.67 11.42
CA HIS A 255 20.96 -2.38 12.12
C HIS A 255 21.06 -2.57 13.65
N ASP A 256 21.11 -1.48 14.39
CA ASP A 256 21.24 -1.46 15.86
C ASP A 256 22.46 -2.24 16.41
N LEU A 257 23.55 -2.30 15.63
CA LEU A 257 24.75 -3.01 16.05
C LEU A 257 25.41 -2.30 17.23
N ARG A 258 25.49 -3.02 18.35
CA ARG A 258 26.17 -2.61 19.58
C ARG A 258 26.96 -3.75 20.18
N ILE A 259 28.03 -3.42 20.89
CA ILE A 259 28.83 -4.40 21.65
C ILE A 259 28.71 -4.13 23.14
N VAL A 260 28.69 -5.19 23.93
CA VAL A 260 28.71 -5.13 25.39
C VAL A 260 29.89 -5.98 25.85
N PRO A 261 31.06 -5.36 26.09
CA PRO A 261 32.25 -6.08 26.54
C PRO A 261 32.06 -6.60 27.97
N GLY A 262 32.47 -7.84 28.19
CA GLY A 262 32.46 -8.50 29.49
C GLY A 262 33.83 -9.06 29.82
N PRO A 263 34.04 -9.51 31.06
CA PRO A 263 35.35 -10.03 31.51
C PRO A 263 35.77 -11.37 30.88
N THR A 264 34.82 -12.11 30.34
CA THR A 264 35.03 -13.44 29.73
C THR A 264 34.66 -13.52 28.26
N HIS A 265 33.80 -12.64 27.82
CA HIS A 265 33.26 -12.60 26.45
C HIS A 265 32.66 -11.24 26.14
N THR A 266 32.52 -10.95 24.88
CA THR A 266 31.84 -9.75 24.35
C THR A 266 30.53 -10.14 23.68
N ASN A 267 29.43 -9.54 24.09
CA ASN A 267 28.16 -9.71 23.38
C ASN A 267 28.10 -8.72 22.22
N VAL A 268 27.77 -9.27 21.04
CA VAL A 268 27.49 -8.53 19.80
C VAL A 268 25.98 -8.58 19.58
N ILE A 269 25.32 -7.47 19.80
CA ILE A 269 23.86 -7.38 19.75
C ILE A 269 23.47 -6.59 18.52
N PHE A 270 22.60 -7.14 17.70
CA PHE A 270 22.07 -6.46 16.52
C PHE A 270 20.77 -7.08 16.04
N ASP A 271 20.02 -6.28 15.29
CA ASP A 271 18.80 -6.70 14.63
C ASP A 271 19.09 -7.04 13.16
N CYS A 272 18.47 -8.10 12.67
CA CYS A 272 18.59 -8.56 11.29
C CYS A 272 17.23 -8.53 10.63
N ALA A 273 17.01 -7.52 9.80
CA ALA A 273 15.80 -7.31 9.05
C ALA A 273 15.76 -8.23 7.83
N VAL A 274 14.69 -9.01 7.69
CA VAL A 274 14.50 -9.98 6.60
C VAL A 274 13.14 -9.76 5.92
N PRO A 275 12.96 -10.13 4.63
CA PRO A 275 11.66 -10.09 3.99
C PRO A 275 10.59 -10.83 4.81
N ALA A 276 9.42 -10.20 4.98
CA ALA A 276 8.36 -10.72 5.85
C ALA A 276 7.87 -12.12 5.46
N ASP A 277 7.90 -12.44 4.16
CA ASP A 277 7.57 -13.77 3.64
C ASP A 277 8.55 -14.86 4.08
N TRP A 278 9.80 -14.51 4.40
CA TRP A 278 10.81 -15.46 4.89
C TRP A 278 10.52 -15.93 6.32
N LEU A 279 9.95 -15.05 7.14
CA LEU A 279 9.58 -15.41 8.52
C LEU A 279 8.38 -16.37 8.54
N ALA A 280 7.47 -16.24 7.59
CA ALA A 280 6.30 -17.11 7.43
C ALA A 280 6.60 -18.39 6.61
N ALA A 281 7.77 -18.49 5.97
CA ALA A 281 8.11 -19.58 5.07
C ALA A 281 8.30 -20.90 5.81
N LYS A 282 7.71 -21.98 5.30
CA LYS A 282 7.82 -23.34 5.86
C LYS A 282 9.23 -23.93 5.79
N ASP A 283 10.11 -23.40 4.94
CA ASP A 283 11.50 -23.84 4.78
C ASP A 283 12.43 -23.29 5.85
N HIS A 284 11.93 -22.44 6.74
CA HIS A 284 12.67 -21.81 7.85
C HIS A 284 13.97 -21.14 7.41
N ARG A 285 14.02 -20.58 6.16
CA ARG A 285 15.23 -19.97 5.62
C ARG A 285 15.74 -18.80 6.47
N ALA A 286 14.83 -17.98 7.02
CA ALA A 286 15.21 -16.89 7.93
C ALA A 286 15.96 -17.41 9.16
N ASN A 287 15.56 -18.53 9.75
CA ASN A 287 16.18 -19.09 10.96
C ASN A 287 17.62 -19.61 10.74
N LYS A 288 18.05 -19.77 9.48
CA LYS A 288 19.43 -20.20 9.15
C LYS A 288 20.42 -19.04 9.22
N ILE A 289 19.95 -17.80 9.04
CA ILE A 289 20.79 -16.59 9.04
C ILE A 289 21.51 -16.39 10.38
N PRO A 290 20.81 -16.40 11.55
CA PRO A 290 21.49 -16.24 12.83
C PRO A 290 22.55 -17.30 13.11
N ALA A 291 22.30 -18.55 12.71
CA ALA A 291 23.28 -19.62 12.91
C ALA A 291 24.53 -19.41 12.06
N ALA A 292 24.38 -18.98 10.81
CA ALA A 292 25.49 -18.69 9.91
C ALA A 292 26.32 -17.48 10.38
N LEU A 293 25.65 -16.38 10.77
CA LEU A 293 26.34 -15.19 11.28
C LEU A 293 27.05 -15.46 12.60
N ARG A 294 26.43 -16.17 13.55
CA ARG A 294 27.08 -16.60 14.80
C ARG A 294 28.36 -17.39 14.53
N LYS A 295 28.29 -18.33 13.59
CA LYS A 295 29.45 -19.11 13.20
C LYS A 295 30.55 -18.23 12.61
N ALA A 296 30.21 -17.37 11.65
CA ALA A 296 31.18 -16.49 11.00
C ALA A 296 31.88 -15.55 12.00
N VAL A 297 31.13 -14.98 12.95
CA VAL A 297 31.71 -14.14 14.00
C VAL A 297 32.58 -14.94 14.95
N SER A 298 32.15 -16.12 15.42
CA SER A 298 32.91 -16.98 16.31
C SER A 298 34.18 -17.51 15.66
N ASP A 299 34.19 -17.79 14.37
CA ASP A 299 35.38 -18.24 13.63
C ASP A 299 36.46 -17.12 13.55
N ARG A 300 36.05 -15.85 13.51
CA ARG A 300 36.97 -14.71 13.45
C ARG A 300 37.31 -14.12 14.81
N TRP A 301 36.35 -14.05 15.73
CA TRP A 301 36.46 -13.56 17.09
C TRP A 301 35.88 -14.58 18.07
N PRO A 302 36.66 -15.54 18.56
CA PRO A 302 36.15 -16.66 19.38
C PRO A 302 35.49 -16.26 20.70
N ASP A 303 35.82 -15.06 21.22
CA ASP A 303 35.26 -14.48 22.45
C ASP A 303 33.98 -13.62 22.19
N HIS A 304 33.52 -13.54 20.96
CA HIS A 304 32.32 -12.77 20.59
C HIS A 304 31.11 -13.65 20.44
N PHE A 305 30.03 -13.30 21.16
CA PHE A 305 28.73 -14.01 21.12
C PHE A 305 27.65 -13.14 20.54
N CYS A 306 27.07 -13.55 19.41
CA CYS A 306 26.00 -12.80 18.76
C CYS A 306 24.66 -13.06 19.40
N VAL A 307 23.99 -11.98 19.81
CA VAL A 307 22.57 -11.91 20.17
C VAL A 307 21.86 -11.25 18.97
N ILE A 308 21.11 -12.04 18.22
CA ILE A 308 20.51 -11.63 16.95
C ILE A 308 19.00 -11.72 17.08
N GLN A 309 18.31 -10.62 16.85
CA GLN A 309 16.87 -10.57 16.71
C GLN A 309 16.51 -10.55 15.21
N LEU A 310 15.59 -11.42 14.79
CA LEU A 310 15.06 -11.39 13.43
C LEU A 310 13.77 -10.59 13.41
N GLU A 311 13.66 -9.68 12.48
CA GLU A 311 12.45 -8.88 12.29
C GLU A 311 12.07 -8.73 10.82
N PRO A 312 10.81 -8.42 10.53
CA PRO A 312 10.36 -8.22 9.16
C PRO A 312 10.80 -6.85 8.63
N ILE A 313 11.27 -6.82 7.38
CA ILE A 313 11.38 -5.57 6.63
C ILE A 313 9.97 -5.08 6.35
N TYR A 314 9.58 -3.95 6.94
CA TYR A 314 8.27 -3.32 6.72
C TYR A 314 8.20 -2.56 5.39
N ALA A 315 9.32 -1.99 4.96
CA ALA A 315 9.47 -1.35 3.66
C ALA A 315 10.90 -1.63 3.13
N LYS A 316 11.03 -1.97 1.84
CA LYS A 316 12.35 -2.16 1.23
C LYS A 316 12.99 -0.79 1.04
N LEU A 317 14.03 -0.51 1.80
CA LEU A 317 14.99 0.56 1.53
C LEU A 317 15.99 0.04 0.49
N LYS A 318 16.42 0.89 -0.41
CA LYS A 318 17.38 0.55 -1.48
C LYS A 318 18.81 0.74 -1.02
#